data_f461be9520442e6c20be44b31fe06f96
#
_entry.id   f461be9520442e6c20be44b31fe06f96
#
_cell.length_a   1.000
_cell.length_b   1.000
_cell.length_c   1.000
_cell.angle_alpha   90.00
_cell.angle_beta   90.00
_cell.angle_gamma   90.00
#
_symmetry.space_group_name_H-M   'P 1'
#
loop_
_entity.id
_entity.type
_entity.pdbx_description
1 polymer ?
#
loop_
_entity_poly.entity_id
_entity_poly.type
_entity_poly.pdbx_seq_one_letter_code
_entity_poly.pdbx_strand_id
1 'polypeptide(L)'
;DFNSLVKSKHYKWDSEDKCWYRNLTEQTGTYSDRAAEIGHELLRNGFCICIHDPDITEKAINGDYKKEISKWVKWNEKTQSLALYWLVKDESYDASRKIVGNRYNFDTQCVDIHISHYRAVNNFAKKYNFQFSEAAIVAIEQYKEEKRNMRKVKVKDV
;
A
#
# COMPACT_ATOMS: atom_id res chain seq x y z
N ASP A 1 3.61 -23.29 -12.98
CA ASP A 1 5.04 -23.52 -12.69
C ASP A 1 5.39 -22.74 -11.41
N PHE A 2 6.23 -23.34 -10.57
CA PHE A 2 6.64 -22.80 -9.28
C PHE A 2 7.20 -21.35 -9.39
N ASN A 3 8.15 -21.15 -10.29
CA ASN A 3 8.80 -19.85 -10.45
C ASN A 3 7.82 -18.73 -10.85
N SER A 4 6.88 -19.04 -11.73
CA SER A 4 5.86 -18.09 -12.17
C SER A 4 4.92 -17.73 -11.02
N LEU A 5 4.53 -18.70 -10.21
CA LEU A 5 3.67 -18.47 -9.05
C LEU A 5 4.36 -17.58 -8.01
N VAL A 6 5.59 -17.89 -7.65
CA VAL A 6 6.35 -17.14 -6.65
C VAL A 6 6.62 -15.71 -7.12
N LYS A 7 6.96 -15.51 -8.40
CA LYS A 7 7.13 -14.19 -9.02
C LYS A 7 5.83 -13.38 -9.03
N SER A 8 4.68 -14.03 -9.27
CA SER A 8 3.37 -13.35 -9.27
C SER A 8 2.98 -12.80 -7.89
N LYS A 9 3.60 -13.32 -6.83
CA LYS A 9 3.46 -12.84 -5.45
C LYS A 9 4.57 -11.86 -5.04
N HIS A 10 5.29 -11.30 -6.03
CA HIS A 10 6.31 -10.27 -5.86
C HIS A 10 7.58 -10.73 -5.11
N TYR A 11 7.85 -12.03 -5.08
CA TYR A 11 9.13 -12.54 -4.61
C TYR A 11 10.20 -12.41 -5.71
N LYS A 12 11.43 -12.19 -5.29
CA LYS A 12 12.61 -12.09 -6.15
C LYS A 12 13.60 -13.18 -5.79
N TRP A 13 14.31 -13.67 -6.80
CA TRP A 13 15.36 -14.66 -6.60
C TRP A 13 16.66 -13.99 -6.19
N ASP A 14 17.23 -14.44 -5.09
CA ASP A 14 18.58 -14.09 -4.68
C ASP A 14 19.53 -15.22 -5.14
N SER A 15 20.50 -14.85 -5.99
CA SER A 15 21.48 -15.79 -6.54
C SER A 15 22.62 -16.14 -5.57
N GLU A 16 22.89 -15.26 -4.61
CA GLU A 16 23.92 -15.46 -3.59
C GLU A 16 23.41 -16.41 -2.51
N ASP A 17 22.27 -16.11 -1.92
CA ASP A 17 21.64 -16.93 -0.89
C ASP A 17 20.79 -18.09 -1.46
N LYS A 18 20.65 -18.18 -2.78
CA LYS A 18 19.87 -19.21 -3.48
C LYS A 18 18.45 -19.40 -2.92
N CYS A 19 17.80 -18.30 -2.64
CA CYS A 19 16.45 -18.28 -2.07
C CYS A 19 15.55 -17.26 -2.75
N TRP A 20 14.24 -17.47 -2.61
CA TRP A 20 13.24 -16.49 -2.95
C TRP A 20 12.98 -15.61 -1.75
N TYR A 21 13.06 -14.29 -1.91
CA TYR A 21 12.82 -13.34 -0.86
C TYR A 21 11.85 -12.25 -1.27
N ARG A 22 11.28 -11.60 -0.28
CA ARG A 22 10.44 -10.42 -0.44
C ARG A 22 10.69 -9.48 0.74
N ASN A 23 10.95 -8.22 0.43
CA ASN A 23 11.04 -7.20 1.48
C ASN A 23 9.65 -6.86 2.00
N LEU A 24 9.50 -6.87 3.31
CA LEU A 24 8.26 -6.50 3.97
C LEU A 24 8.35 -5.06 4.46
N THR A 25 7.28 -4.33 4.24
CA THR A 25 7.06 -2.98 4.75
C THR A 25 5.73 -2.95 5.51
N GLU A 26 5.45 -1.86 6.18
CA GLU A 26 4.16 -1.68 6.86
C GLU A 26 2.97 -1.93 5.92
N GLN A 27 3.08 -1.49 4.65
CA GLN A 27 2.02 -1.65 3.67
C GLN A 27 1.89 -3.07 3.11
N THR A 28 2.94 -3.87 3.14
CA THR A 28 2.89 -5.26 2.64
C THR A 28 2.31 -6.24 3.66
N GLY A 29 2.16 -5.82 4.91
CA GLY A 29 1.62 -6.63 5.99
C GLY A 29 2.69 -7.41 6.77
N THR A 30 2.24 -8.35 7.58
CA THR A 30 3.11 -9.11 8.48
C THR A 30 3.82 -10.26 7.77
N TYR A 31 4.94 -10.68 8.33
CA TYR A 31 5.64 -11.89 7.90
C TYR A 31 4.71 -13.12 7.93
N SER A 32 3.96 -13.28 9.02
CA SER A 32 3.04 -14.40 9.20
C SER A 32 1.99 -14.47 8.09
N ASP A 33 1.38 -13.35 7.74
CA ASP A 33 0.36 -13.30 6.69
C ASP A 33 0.95 -13.55 5.30
N ARG A 34 2.11 -12.97 4.99
CA ARG A 34 2.75 -13.16 3.68
C ARG A 34 3.32 -14.58 3.50
N ALA A 35 3.89 -15.15 4.57
CA ALA A 35 4.36 -16.55 4.55
C ALA A 35 3.18 -17.52 4.43
N ALA A 36 2.09 -17.29 5.15
CA ALA A 36 0.89 -18.11 5.04
C ALA A 36 0.24 -18.00 3.65
N GLU A 37 0.21 -16.81 3.05
CA GLU A 37 -0.33 -16.59 1.71
C GLU A 37 0.44 -17.37 0.65
N ILE A 38 1.76 -17.23 0.61
CA ILE A 38 2.57 -17.96 -0.38
C ILE A 38 2.49 -19.46 -0.14
N GLY A 39 2.49 -19.91 1.12
CA GLY A 39 2.30 -21.31 1.49
C GLY A 39 0.97 -21.86 1.00
N HIS A 40 -0.11 -21.15 1.21
CA HIS A 40 -1.44 -21.54 0.75
C HIS A 40 -1.52 -21.63 -0.78
N GLU A 41 -1.00 -20.66 -1.50
CA GLU A 41 -1.00 -20.66 -2.96
C GLU A 41 -0.17 -21.82 -3.54
N LEU A 42 0.99 -22.10 -2.94
CA LEU A 42 1.82 -23.23 -3.35
C LEU A 42 1.10 -24.57 -3.13
N LEU A 43 0.49 -24.77 -1.96
CA LEU A 43 -0.29 -25.98 -1.65
C LEU A 43 -1.46 -26.17 -2.61
N ARG A 44 -2.20 -25.12 -2.91
CA ARG A 44 -3.33 -25.17 -3.87
C ARG A 44 -2.89 -25.54 -5.29
N ASN A 45 -1.66 -25.22 -5.65
CA ASN A 45 -1.08 -25.57 -6.95
C ASN A 45 -0.32 -26.91 -6.94
N GLY A 46 -0.46 -27.69 -5.88
CA GLY A 46 0.09 -29.05 -5.79
C GLY A 46 1.56 -29.15 -5.43
N PHE A 47 2.16 -28.08 -4.92
CA PHE A 47 3.54 -28.08 -4.45
C PHE A 47 3.62 -28.56 -3.00
N CYS A 48 4.56 -29.47 -2.74
CA CYS A 48 4.91 -29.85 -1.38
C CYS A 48 5.81 -28.77 -0.78
N ILE A 49 5.45 -28.27 0.39
CA ILE A 49 6.21 -27.22 1.09
C ILE A 49 6.46 -27.65 2.53
N CYS A 50 7.50 -27.10 3.14
CA CYS A 50 7.79 -27.24 4.56
C CYS A 50 7.78 -25.84 5.17
N ILE A 51 6.94 -25.62 6.17
CA ILE A 51 6.90 -24.41 6.99
C ILE A 51 7.26 -24.82 8.42
N HIS A 52 8.33 -24.25 8.96
CA HIS A 52 8.83 -24.63 10.27
C HIS A 52 8.01 -24.06 11.44
N ASP A 53 7.25 -22.99 11.19
CA ASP A 53 6.36 -22.37 12.19
C ASP A 53 4.98 -23.03 12.15
N PRO A 54 4.53 -23.68 13.24
CA PRO A 54 3.24 -24.36 13.28
C PRO A 54 2.04 -23.43 13.06
N ASP A 55 2.09 -22.20 13.59
CA ASP A 55 0.99 -21.23 13.47
C ASP A 55 0.85 -20.77 12.00
N ILE A 56 1.98 -20.53 11.33
CA ILE A 56 1.99 -20.19 9.90
C ILE A 56 1.54 -21.37 9.06
N THR A 57 1.93 -22.58 9.43
CA THR A 57 1.48 -23.81 8.76
C THR A 57 -0.04 -23.94 8.79
N GLU A 58 -0.64 -23.76 9.95
CA GLU A 58 -2.09 -23.84 10.13
C GLU A 58 -2.81 -22.76 9.30
N LYS A 59 -2.33 -21.53 9.34
CA LYS A 59 -2.85 -20.45 8.51
C LYS A 59 -2.73 -20.74 7.01
N ALA A 60 -1.61 -21.29 6.58
CA ALA A 60 -1.40 -21.66 5.18
C ALA A 60 -2.36 -22.76 4.72
N ILE A 61 -2.56 -23.79 5.52
CA ILE A 61 -3.50 -24.89 5.23
C ILE A 61 -4.93 -24.36 5.13
N ASN A 62 -5.36 -23.54 6.09
CA ASN A 62 -6.72 -23.05 6.20
C ASN A 62 -7.00 -21.83 5.29
N GLY A 63 -5.97 -21.21 4.72
CA GLY A 63 -6.12 -19.95 3.98
C GLY A 63 -6.49 -18.78 4.90
N ASP A 64 -6.16 -18.86 6.19
CA ASP A 64 -6.47 -17.85 7.20
C ASP A 64 -5.32 -16.84 7.34
N TYR A 65 -5.28 -15.90 6.42
CA TYR A 65 -4.32 -14.81 6.41
C TYR A 65 -4.98 -13.52 5.89
N LYS A 66 -4.46 -12.38 6.31
CA LYS A 66 -4.90 -11.10 5.76
C LYS A 66 -4.35 -10.94 4.34
N LYS A 67 -5.25 -10.73 3.39
CA LYS A 67 -4.86 -10.43 2.01
C LYS A 67 -4.07 -9.14 1.95
N GLU A 68 -3.08 -9.11 1.05
CA GLU A 68 -2.31 -7.91 0.83
C GLU A 68 -3.18 -6.81 0.20
N ILE A 69 -3.03 -5.60 0.74
CA ILE A 69 -3.69 -4.41 0.20
C ILE A 69 -2.82 -3.87 -0.93
N SER A 70 -3.37 -3.84 -2.12
CA SER A 70 -2.62 -3.47 -3.33
C SER A 70 -2.60 -1.98 -3.67
N LYS A 71 -3.48 -1.20 -3.03
CA LYS A 71 -3.64 0.24 -3.32
C LYS A 71 -3.62 1.04 -2.02
N TRP A 72 -2.69 2.01 -1.94
CA TRP A 72 -2.45 2.82 -0.75
C TRP A 72 -2.42 4.30 -1.06
N VAL A 73 -2.92 5.09 -0.14
CA VAL A 73 -2.62 6.52 -0.02
C VAL A 73 -1.56 6.68 1.07
N LYS A 74 -0.34 7.02 0.66
CA LYS A 74 0.81 7.23 1.55
C LYS A 74 1.05 8.71 1.77
N TRP A 75 1.84 9.06 2.78
CA TRP A 75 2.29 10.42 3.01
C TRP A 75 3.71 10.63 2.49
N ASN A 76 3.88 11.66 1.67
CA ASN A 76 5.20 12.11 1.24
C ASN A 76 5.49 13.49 1.87
N GLU A 77 6.29 13.47 2.92
CA GLU A 77 6.64 14.67 3.68
C GLU A 77 7.45 15.68 2.86
N LYS A 78 8.36 15.20 1.99
CA LYS A 78 9.19 16.06 1.16
C LYS A 78 8.38 16.96 0.23
N THR A 79 7.33 16.43 -0.34
CA THR A 79 6.48 17.13 -1.29
C THR A 79 5.17 17.64 -0.66
N GLN A 80 4.95 17.37 0.63
CA GLN A 80 3.70 17.65 1.34
C GLN A 80 2.47 17.13 0.59
N SER A 81 2.60 15.89 0.10
CA SER A 81 1.64 15.27 -0.79
C SER A 81 1.11 13.94 -0.28
N LEU A 82 -0.13 13.68 -0.64
CA LEU A 82 -0.73 12.35 -0.57
C LEU A 82 -0.30 11.57 -1.81
N ALA A 83 0.42 10.47 -1.61
CA ALA A 83 1.01 9.68 -2.67
C ALA A 83 0.15 8.43 -2.93
N LEU A 84 -0.44 8.36 -4.10
CA LEU A 84 -1.21 7.20 -4.54
C LEU A 84 -0.24 6.11 -5.04
N TYR A 85 -0.31 4.95 -4.40
CA TYR A 85 0.54 3.80 -4.69
C TYR A 85 -0.28 2.61 -5.16
N TRP A 86 0.20 1.93 -6.17
CA TRP A 86 -0.33 0.67 -6.68
C TRP A 86 0.73 -0.42 -6.63
N LEU A 87 0.42 -1.57 -6.06
CA LEU A 87 1.25 -2.75 -6.21
C LEU A 87 1.21 -3.26 -7.66
N VAL A 88 0.00 -3.30 -8.21
CA VAL A 88 -0.27 -3.54 -9.63
C VAL A 88 -1.23 -2.47 -10.12
N LYS A 89 -0.82 -1.72 -11.16
CA LYS A 89 -1.66 -0.66 -11.74
C LYS A 89 -2.90 -1.25 -12.41
N ASP A 90 -4.03 -0.60 -12.18
CA ASP A 90 -5.33 -0.90 -12.78
C ASP A 90 -5.90 0.36 -13.47
N GLU A 91 -7.18 0.33 -13.85
CA GLU A 91 -7.88 1.46 -14.47
C GLU A 91 -7.91 2.72 -13.60
N SER A 92 -7.76 2.59 -12.29
CA SER A 92 -7.71 3.73 -11.38
C SER A 92 -6.46 4.60 -11.56
N TYR A 93 -5.39 4.04 -12.15
CA TYR A 93 -4.20 4.82 -12.47
C TYR A 93 -4.50 5.96 -13.46
N ASP A 94 -5.18 5.66 -14.57
CA ASP A 94 -5.58 6.67 -15.55
C ASP A 94 -6.55 7.69 -14.96
N ALA A 95 -7.46 7.24 -14.11
CA ALA A 95 -8.37 8.11 -13.37
C ALA A 95 -7.63 9.06 -12.42
N SER A 96 -6.56 8.60 -11.75
CA SER A 96 -5.75 9.42 -10.86
C SER A 96 -5.05 10.58 -11.60
N ARG A 97 -4.66 10.35 -12.85
CA ARG A 97 -4.01 11.37 -13.69
C ARG A 97 -4.95 12.51 -14.11
N LYS A 98 -6.24 12.39 -13.84
CA LYS A 98 -7.25 13.44 -14.06
C LYS A 98 -7.52 14.29 -12.80
N ILE A 99 -6.98 13.91 -11.65
CA ILE A 99 -7.10 14.70 -10.43
C ILE A 99 -6.29 15.99 -10.57
N VAL A 100 -6.88 17.11 -10.18
CA VAL A 100 -6.20 18.42 -10.23
C VAL A 100 -4.95 18.39 -9.34
N GLY A 101 -3.84 18.90 -9.87
CA GLY A 101 -2.57 18.97 -9.14
C GLY A 101 -1.80 17.64 -9.05
N ASN A 102 -2.22 16.61 -9.79
CA ASN A 102 -1.48 15.34 -9.83
C ASN A 102 -0.09 15.52 -10.46
N ARG A 103 0.90 14.84 -9.88
CA ARG A 103 2.27 14.77 -10.39
C ARG A 103 2.80 13.36 -10.20
N TYR A 104 3.35 12.77 -11.26
CA TYR A 104 4.03 11.49 -11.12
C TYR A 104 5.41 11.69 -10.49
N ASN A 105 5.68 10.94 -9.44
CA ASN A 105 6.96 10.95 -8.74
C ASN A 105 7.75 9.70 -9.16
N PHE A 106 8.84 9.90 -9.91
CA PHE A 106 9.66 8.82 -10.43
C PHE A 106 10.47 8.11 -9.34
N ASP A 107 10.84 8.82 -8.26
CA ASP A 107 11.62 8.24 -7.17
C ASP A 107 10.80 7.25 -6.34
N THR A 108 9.54 7.59 -6.07
CA THR A 108 8.61 6.77 -5.29
C THR A 108 7.69 5.90 -6.13
N GLN A 109 7.65 6.14 -7.45
CA GLN A 109 6.73 5.51 -8.40
C GLN A 109 5.24 5.68 -8.02
N CYS A 110 4.93 6.79 -7.37
CA CYS A 110 3.59 7.15 -6.94
C CYS A 110 3.03 8.33 -7.75
N VAL A 111 1.73 8.54 -7.66
CA VAL A 111 1.10 9.79 -8.11
C VAL A 111 0.91 10.69 -6.90
N ASP A 112 1.69 11.74 -6.82
CA ASP A 112 1.64 12.72 -5.74
C ASP A 112 0.56 13.78 -5.99
N ILE A 113 -0.24 14.06 -4.97
CA ILE A 113 -1.26 15.10 -4.98
C ILE A 113 -1.08 15.92 -3.70
N HIS A 114 -0.83 17.22 -3.84
CA HIS A 114 -0.60 18.09 -2.70
C HIS A 114 -1.74 18.00 -1.68
N ILE A 115 -1.41 18.05 -0.38
CA ILE A 115 -2.36 17.88 0.74
C ILE A 115 -3.57 18.83 0.68
N SER A 116 -3.43 20.00 0.05
CA SER A 116 -4.53 20.93 -0.15
C SER A 116 -5.72 20.34 -0.91
N HIS A 117 -5.47 19.31 -1.72
CA HIS A 117 -6.49 18.57 -2.49
C HIS A 117 -6.97 17.29 -1.80
N TYR A 118 -6.80 17.17 -0.49
CA TYR A 118 -7.14 15.95 0.27
C TYR A 118 -8.59 15.47 0.04
N ARG A 119 -9.54 16.39 -0.20
CA ARG A 119 -10.93 16.01 -0.47
C ARG A 119 -11.09 15.24 -1.76
N ALA A 120 -10.38 15.66 -2.81
CA ALA A 120 -10.37 14.94 -4.09
C ALA A 120 -9.73 13.56 -3.93
N VAL A 121 -8.65 13.46 -3.14
CA VAL A 121 -8.00 12.18 -2.83
C VAL A 121 -8.92 11.28 -2.01
N ASN A 122 -9.64 11.81 -1.02
CA ASN A 122 -10.61 11.02 -0.22
C ASN A 122 -11.73 10.45 -1.11
N ASN A 123 -12.29 11.25 -2.00
CA ASN A 123 -13.33 10.80 -2.92
C ASN A 123 -12.81 9.72 -3.88
N PHE A 124 -11.61 9.93 -4.40
CA PHE A 124 -10.93 8.98 -5.27
C PHE A 124 -10.64 7.66 -4.54
N ALA A 125 -10.07 7.73 -3.34
CA ALA A 125 -9.76 6.56 -2.53
C ALA A 125 -11.01 5.74 -2.18
N LYS A 126 -12.11 6.41 -1.87
CA LYS A 126 -13.40 5.75 -1.61
C LYS A 126 -13.94 5.05 -2.86
N LYS A 127 -13.86 5.70 -4.02
CA LYS A 127 -14.34 5.14 -5.29
C LYS A 127 -13.55 3.92 -5.75
N TYR A 128 -12.23 3.93 -5.56
CA TYR A 128 -11.32 2.91 -6.09
C TYR A 128 -10.70 2.00 -5.03
N ASN A 129 -11.20 2.03 -3.79
CA ASN A 129 -10.77 1.17 -2.69
C ASN A 129 -9.28 1.31 -2.30
N PHE A 130 -8.81 2.53 -2.14
CA PHE A 130 -7.49 2.80 -1.57
C PHE A 130 -7.55 2.79 -0.05
N GLN A 131 -6.57 2.15 0.57
CA GLN A 131 -6.33 2.20 2.01
C GLN A 131 -5.43 3.39 2.33
N PHE A 132 -5.75 4.14 3.36
CA PHE A 132 -4.88 5.21 3.87
C PHE A 132 -3.85 4.63 4.84
N SER A 133 -2.57 5.02 4.68
CA SER A 133 -1.57 4.77 5.71
C SER A 133 -1.85 5.64 6.93
N GLU A 134 -1.38 5.21 8.09
CA GLU A 134 -1.53 5.98 9.33
C GLU A 134 -0.91 7.38 9.21
N ALA A 135 0.27 7.48 8.60
CA ALA A 135 0.92 8.77 8.34
C ALA A 135 0.09 9.70 7.45
N ALA A 136 -0.60 9.16 6.44
CA ALA A 136 -1.49 9.96 5.59
C ALA A 136 -2.72 10.46 6.35
N ILE A 137 -3.30 9.64 7.22
CA ILE A 137 -4.43 10.03 8.07
C ILE A 137 -4.02 11.17 9.00
N VAL A 138 -2.88 11.03 9.68
CA VAL A 138 -2.33 12.06 10.59
C VAL A 138 -2.06 13.35 9.84
N ALA A 139 -1.44 13.29 8.66
CA ALA A 139 -1.16 14.48 7.84
C ALA A 139 -2.44 15.23 7.43
N ILE A 140 -3.50 14.51 7.04
CA ILE A 140 -4.78 15.11 6.70
C ILE A 140 -5.41 15.81 7.91
N GLU A 141 -5.41 15.17 9.08
CA GLU A 141 -5.98 15.77 10.29
C GLU A 141 -5.19 17.00 10.75
N GLN A 142 -3.87 16.99 10.68
CA GLN A 142 -3.02 18.14 10.98
C GLN A 142 -3.32 19.30 10.00
N TYR A 143 -3.41 19.04 8.71
CA TYR A 143 -3.75 20.04 7.70
C TYR A 143 -5.12 20.66 7.96
N LYS A 144 -6.14 19.89 8.31
CA LYS A 144 -7.47 20.38 8.67
C LYS A 144 -7.42 21.30 9.90
N GLU A 145 -6.65 20.93 10.92
CA GLU A 145 -6.50 21.70 12.15
C GLU A 145 -5.80 23.04 11.89
N GLU A 146 -4.72 23.05 11.13
CA GLU A 146 -4.04 24.28 10.71
C GLU A 146 -4.98 25.23 9.99
N LYS A 147 -5.80 24.71 9.06
CA LYS A 147 -6.81 25.52 8.35
C LYS A 147 -7.88 26.10 9.26
N ARG A 148 -8.33 25.35 10.26
CA ARG A 148 -9.28 25.86 11.27
C ARG A 148 -8.67 26.99 12.09
N ASN A 149 -7.40 26.85 12.50
CA ASN A 149 -6.69 27.84 13.27
C ASN A 149 -6.45 29.13 12.47
N MET A 150 -6.07 29.02 11.20
CA MET A 150 -5.94 30.18 10.29
C MET A 150 -7.25 30.95 10.14
N ARG A 151 -8.40 30.27 10.05
CA ARG A 151 -9.71 30.92 9.99
C ARG A 151 -10.05 31.67 11.28
N LYS A 152 -9.70 31.09 12.45
CA LYS A 152 -9.91 31.76 13.75
C LYS A 152 -9.09 33.05 13.89
N VAL A 153 -7.86 33.07 13.41
CA VAL A 153 -7.00 34.26 13.44
C VAL A 153 -7.58 35.36 12.54
N LYS A 154 -8.02 35.03 11.34
CA LYS A 154 -8.62 36.02 10.41
C LYS A 154 -9.90 36.66 10.94
N VAL A 155 -10.65 35.99 11.80
CA VAL A 155 -11.87 36.54 12.40
C VAL A 155 -11.57 37.47 13.59
N LYS A 156 -10.39 37.35 14.22
CA LYS A 156 -9.97 38.20 15.34
C LYS A 156 -9.37 39.55 14.89
N ASP A 157 -8.88 39.63 13.68
CA ASP A 157 -8.26 40.83 13.10
C ASP A 157 -9.27 41.74 12.39
N VAL A 158 -10.55 41.46 12.51
CA VAL A 158 -11.68 42.28 12.08
C VAL A 158 -12.42 42.77 13.31
#